data_c8c13127d0b675a123ceef18b4efc581
#
_entry.id   c8c13127d0b675a123ceef18b4efc581
#
_cell.length_a   1.000
_cell.length_b   1.000
_cell.length_c   1.000
_cell.angle_alpha   90.00
_cell.angle_beta   90.00
_cell.angle_gamma   90.00
#
_symmetry.space_group_name_H-M   'P 1'
#
loop_
_entity.id
_entity.type
_entity.pdbx_description
1 polymer ?
#
loop_
_entity_poly.entity_id
_entity_poly.type
_entity_poly.pdbx_seq_one_letter_code
_entity_poly.pdbx_strand_id
1 'polypeptide(L)'
;MADQDLLKLIKQQEELINKLTERVATLEKKEKEREDQKENQYFISKNSKIIGNDREKDLALRKWIDPGRTNFEFKLLFRMSRDGKKGDDYHKLCDNKDNLLTIIEAGNGKKIGGFASKSWGIPGQIIEKSFLFSLDNMKKYERLNHDKSKNDGSKYGPVFGNAWDLFIDGNMITGLEQINENSVFLKKHEFSEKGAFSVKEIEVFQVE
;
A
#
# COMPACT_ATOMS: atom_id res chain seq x y z
N MET A 1 -45.09 -29.26 -47.63
CA MET A 1 -45.48 -29.00 -46.24
C MET A 1 -44.34 -29.23 -45.25
N ALA A 2 -43.71 -30.42 -45.23
CA ALA A 2 -42.61 -30.73 -44.28
C ALA A 2 -41.41 -29.76 -44.35
N ASP A 3 -40.99 -29.29 -45.51
CA ASP A 3 -39.84 -28.37 -45.68
C ASP A 3 -40.12 -26.94 -45.14
N GLN A 4 -41.34 -26.48 -45.19
CA GLN A 4 -41.72 -25.16 -44.67
C GLN A 4 -41.76 -25.18 -43.15
N ASP A 5 -42.21 -26.26 -42.55
CA ASP A 5 -42.23 -26.42 -41.10
C ASP A 5 -40.80 -26.57 -40.52
N LEU A 6 -39.93 -27.26 -41.23
CA LEU A 6 -38.51 -27.36 -40.87
C LEU A 6 -37.81 -26.01 -40.95
N LEU A 7 -38.04 -25.22 -41.99
CA LEU A 7 -37.47 -23.88 -42.15
C LEU A 7 -37.93 -22.94 -41.02
N LYS A 8 -39.19 -23.03 -40.61
CA LYS A 8 -39.76 -22.24 -39.51
C LYS A 8 -39.09 -22.63 -38.18
N LEU A 9 -38.86 -23.91 -37.96
CA LEU A 9 -38.21 -24.41 -36.75
C LEU A 9 -36.74 -23.94 -36.67
N ILE A 10 -36.01 -24.00 -37.78
CA ILE A 10 -34.63 -23.51 -37.89
C ILE A 10 -34.57 -22.00 -37.53
N LYS A 11 -35.42 -21.18 -38.09
CA LYS A 11 -35.47 -19.73 -37.76
C LYS A 11 -35.77 -19.48 -36.28
N GLN A 12 -36.68 -20.24 -35.69
CA GLN A 12 -36.97 -20.12 -34.25
C GLN A 12 -35.76 -20.50 -33.38
N GLN A 13 -35.01 -21.54 -33.80
CA GLN A 13 -33.80 -21.93 -33.08
C GLN A 13 -32.70 -20.86 -33.21
N GLU A 14 -32.49 -20.27 -34.40
CA GLU A 14 -31.55 -19.20 -34.63
C GLU A 14 -31.88 -17.98 -33.77
N GLU A 15 -33.15 -17.57 -33.68
CA GLU A 15 -33.58 -16.47 -32.80
C GLU A 15 -33.32 -16.76 -31.31
N LEU A 16 -33.54 -18.03 -30.90
CA LEU A 16 -33.29 -18.45 -29.52
C LEU A 16 -31.78 -18.44 -29.19
N ILE A 17 -30.96 -18.95 -30.13
CA ILE A 17 -29.50 -18.93 -30.01
C ILE A 17 -29.00 -17.49 -29.88
N ASN A 18 -29.47 -16.58 -30.72
CA ASN A 18 -29.08 -15.19 -30.65
C ASN A 18 -29.44 -14.55 -29.29
N LYS A 19 -30.66 -14.78 -28.80
CA LYS A 19 -31.10 -14.30 -27.49
C LYS A 19 -30.25 -14.88 -26.34
N LEU A 20 -29.92 -16.17 -26.43
CA LEU A 20 -29.06 -16.80 -25.40
C LEU A 20 -27.63 -16.25 -25.44
N THR A 21 -27.09 -16.01 -26.63
CA THR A 21 -25.74 -15.44 -26.82
C THR A 21 -25.67 -14.03 -26.23
N GLU A 22 -26.66 -13.18 -26.50
CA GLU A 22 -26.74 -11.84 -25.91
C GLU A 22 -26.86 -11.88 -24.36
N ARG A 23 -27.64 -12.84 -23.86
CA ARG A 23 -27.82 -13.00 -22.41
C ARG A 23 -26.55 -13.48 -21.72
N VAL A 24 -25.81 -14.41 -22.34
CA VAL A 24 -24.52 -14.89 -21.86
C VAL A 24 -23.51 -13.73 -21.80
N ALA A 25 -23.35 -12.99 -22.90
CA ALA A 25 -22.45 -11.84 -22.94
C ALA A 25 -22.79 -10.77 -21.87
N THR A 26 -24.09 -10.56 -21.61
CA THR A 26 -24.54 -9.63 -20.55
C THR A 26 -24.20 -10.15 -19.14
N LEU A 27 -24.33 -11.44 -18.92
CA LEU A 27 -24.00 -12.06 -17.63
C LEU A 27 -22.49 -12.06 -17.37
N GLU A 28 -21.68 -12.41 -18.37
CA GLU A 28 -20.22 -12.36 -18.30
C GLU A 28 -19.72 -10.95 -17.99
N LYS A 29 -20.30 -9.94 -18.65
CA LYS A 29 -19.98 -8.54 -18.35
C LYS A 29 -20.33 -8.15 -16.91
N LYS A 30 -21.51 -8.55 -16.41
CA LYS A 30 -21.92 -8.29 -15.03
C LYS A 30 -21.05 -9.01 -14.00
N GLU A 31 -20.63 -10.22 -14.31
CA GLU A 31 -19.76 -11.00 -13.43
C GLU A 31 -18.37 -10.36 -13.34
N LYS A 32 -17.80 -9.96 -14.47
CA LYS A 32 -16.55 -9.20 -14.51
C LYS A 32 -16.65 -7.87 -13.76
N GLU A 33 -17.72 -7.11 -13.93
CA GLU A 33 -17.97 -5.87 -13.17
C GLU A 33 -18.08 -6.13 -11.65
N ARG A 34 -18.67 -7.25 -11.23
CA ARG A 34 -18.74 -7.66 -9.83
C ARG A 34 -17.38 -8.07 -9.26
N GLU A 35 -16.58 -8.78 -10.05
CA GLU A 35 -15.22 -9.14 -9.68
C GLU A 35 -14.33 -7.90 -9.57
N ASP A 36 -14.37 -7.01 -10.54
CA ASP A 36 -13.68 -5.72 -10.51
C ASP A 36 -14.12 -4.86 -9.31
N GLN A 37 -15.40 -4.86 -8.95
CA GLN A 37 -15.90 -4.14 -7.78
C GLN A 37 -15.43 -4.78 -6.47
N LYS A 38 -15.41 -6.11 -6.35
CA LYS A 38 -14.88 -6.83 -5.19
C LYS A 38 -13.38 -6.56 -5.04
N GLU A 39 -12.62 -6.69 -6.12
CA GLU A 39 -11.19 -6.41 -6.13
C GLU A 39 -10.91 -4.96 -5.72
N ASN A 40 -11.64 -3.99 -6.28
CA ASN A 40 -11.53 -2.58 -5.92
C ASN A 40 -11.88 -2.27 -4.46
N GLN A 41 -12.67 -3.09 -3.79
CA GLN A 41 -13.03 -2.90 -2.38
C GLN A 41 -11.81 -3.01 -1.45
N TYR A 42 -10.82 -3.78 -1.84
CA TYR A 42 -9.63 -4.07 -1.04
C TYR A 42 -8.43 -3.16 -1.34
N PHE A 43 -8.56 -2.21 -2.28
CA PHE A 43 -7.46 -1.30 -2.62
C PHE A 43 -7.25 -0.21 -1.56
N ILE A 44 -5.98 0.04 -1.23
CA ILE A 44 -5.57 1.13 -0.35
C ILE A 44 -5.93 2.50 -0.93
N SER A 45 -5.95 2.62 -2.26
CA SER A 45 -6.28 3.83 -3.00
C SER A 45 -7.63 4.44 -2.62
N LYS A 46 -8.61 3.63 -2.22
CA LYS A 46 -9.90 4.14 -1.72
C LYS A 46 -9.78 4.97 -0.44
N ASN A 47 -8.83 4.62 0.41
CA ASN A 47 -8.64 5.24 1.72
C ASN A 47 -7.42 6.14 1.78
N SER A 48 -6.54 6.12 0.77
CA SER A 48 -5.32 6.93 0.71
C SER A 48 -5.51 8.19 -0.12
N LYS A 49 -5.22 9.34 0.47
CA LYS A 49 -5.11 10.62 -0.23
C LYS A 49 -3.78 10.75 -0.97
N ILE A 50 -2.74 10.06 -0.49
CA ILE A 50 -1.40 10.12 -1.07
C ILE A 50 -1.34 9.31 -2.36
N ILE A 51 -1.89 8.09 -2.38
CA ILE A 51 -1.91 7.23 -3.57
C ILE A 51 -2.99 7.70 -4.55
N GLY A 52 -4.13 8.18 -4.03
CA GLY A 52 -5.28 8.52 -4.86
C GLY A 52 -5.78 7.29 -5.64
N ASN A 53 -6.11 7.46 -6.90
CA ASN A 53 -6.62 6.39 -7.77
C ASN A 53 -5.51 5.66 -8.57
N ASP A 54 -4.26 5.72 -8.11
CA ASP A 54 -3.13 5.10 -8.80
C ASP A 54 -3.07 3.59 -8.53
N ARG A 55 -3.69 2.83 -9.42
CA ARG A 55 -3.78 1.36 -9.33
C ARG A 55 -2.40 0.69 -9.43
N GLU A 56 -1.48 1.25 -10.19
CA GLU A 56 -0.14 0.66 -10.36
C GLU A 56 0.64 0.68 -9.06
N LYS A 57 0.62 1.81 -8.35
CA LYS A 57 1.25 1.95 -7.03
C LYS A 57 0.61 1.05 -5.98
N ASP A 58 -0.71 0.92 -6.02
CA ASP A 58 -1.47 0.04 -5.14
C ASP A 58 -1.06 -1.43 -5.33
N LEU A 59 -1.04 -1.91 -6.57
CA LEU A 59 -0.61 -3.27 -6.91
C LEU A 59 0.86 -3.53 -6.54
N ALA A 60 1.74 -2.55 -6.71
CA ALA A 60 3.14 -2.66 -6.31
C ALA A 60 3.27 -2.87 -4.79
N LEU A 61 2.57 -2.08 -3.98
CA LEU A 61 2.57 -2.23 -2.52
C LEU A 61 2.11 -3.62 -2.08
N ARG A 62 1.02 -4.13 -2.64
CA ARG A 62 0.50 -5.47 -2.35
C ARG A 62 1.52 -6.55 -2.68
N LYS A 63 2.11 -6.49 -3.88
CA LYS A 63 3.15 -7.42 -4.32
C LYS A 63 4.39 -7.36 -3.42
N TRP A 64 4.75 -6.20 -2.92
CA TRP A 64 5.90 -6.04 -2.01
C TRP A 64 5.60 -6.55 -0.61
N ILE A 65 4.37 -6.37 -0.12
CA ILE A 65 3.97 -6.87 1.19
C ILE A 65 3.87 -8.39 1.16
N ASP A 66 3.11 -8.96 0.22
CA ASP A 66 3.00 -10.42 0.07
C ASP A 66 2.57 -10.79 -1.35
N PRO A 67 3.48 -11.28 -2.21
CA PRO A 67 3.18 -11.58 -3.60
C PRO A 67 2.21 -12.76 -3.79
N GLY A 68 2.05 -13.61 -2.78
CA GLY A 68 1.14 -14.76 -2.81
C GLY A 68 -0.27 -14.46 -2.32
N ARG A 69 -0.47 -13.28 -1.74
CA ARG A 69 -1.74 -12.90 -1.13
C ARG A 69 -2.57 -12.01 -2.07
N THR A 70 -3.83 -12.37 -2.26
CA THR A 70 -4.78 -11.59 -3.08
C THR A 70 -5.71 -10.71 -2.28
N ASN A 71 -6.08 -11.14 -1.07
CA ASN A 71 -7.02 -10.42 -0.22
C ASN A 71 -6.28 -9.62 0.85
N PHE A 72 -6.24 -8.31 0.69
CA PHE A 72 -5.68 -7.38 1.67
C PHE A 72 -6.79 -6.46 2.15
N GLU A 73 -6.88 -6.25 3.45
CA GLU A 73 -7.61 -5.13 4.03
C GLU A 73 -6.61 -4.08 4.52
N PHE A 74 -6.81 -2.82 4.08
CA PHE A 74 -5.99 -1.69 4.47
C PHE A 74 -6.81 -0.75 5.37
N LYS A 75 -6.61 -0.89 6.66
CA LYS A 75 -7.28 -0.07 7.66
C LYS A 75 -6.46 1.18 7.96
N LEU A 76 -6.96 2.35 7.58
CA LEU A 76 -6.30 3.62 7.89
C LEU A 76 -6.34 3.89 9.40
N LEU A 77 -5.19 3.81 10.06
CA LEU A 77 -5.02 4.11 11.48
C LEU A 77 -4.76 5.60 11.69
N PHE A 78 -3.77 6.15 10.99
CA PHE A 78 -3.30 7.51 11.17
C PHE A 78 -3.22 8.24 9.83
N ARG A 79 -3.62 9.51 9.85
CA ARG A 79 -3.36 10.47 8.77
C ARG A 79 -3.02 11.82 9.39
N MET A 80 -1.85 12.34 9.08
CA MET A 80 -1.32 13.57 9.71
C MET A 80 -2.29 14.76 9.61
N SER A 81 -2.93 14.96 8.46
CA SER A 81 -3.90 16.06 8.27
C SER A 81 -5.23 15.87 9.01
N ARG A 82 -5.53 14.66 9.52
CA ARG A 82 -6.76 14.33 10.27
C ARG A 82 -6.52 14.26 11.77
N ASP A 83 -5.42 13.63 12.17
CA ASP A 83 -5.24 13.13 13.54
C ASP A 83 -4.24 13.95 14.35
N GLY A 84 -3.41 14.77 13.68
CA GLY A 84 -2.43 15.65 14.33
C GLY A 84 -1.04 15.58 13.71
N LYS A 85 -0.17 16.49 14.12
CA LYS A 85 1.18 16.67 13.55
C LYS A 85 2.28 16.44 14.57
N LYS A 86 2.04 15.60 15.56
CA LYS A 86 3.02 15.28 16.61
C LYS A 86 3.26 13.77 16.67
N GLY A 87 4.46 13.39 17.06
CA GLY A 87 4.80 12.00 17.31
C GLY A 87 3.81 11.32 18.26
N ASP A 88 3.38 12.01 19.32
CA ASP A 88 2.39 11.51 20.28
C ASP A 88 1.04 11.14 19.61
N ASP A 89 0.60 11.92 18.63
CA ASP A 89 -0.65 11.65 17.89
C ASP A 89 -0.53 10.37 17.07
N TYR A 90 0.64 10.17 16.46
CA TYR A 90 0.98 8.94 15.74
C TYR A 90 1.04 7.74 16.67
N HIS A 91 1.80 7.82 17.78
CA HIS A 91 1.98 6.73 18.73
C HIS A 91 0.66 6.26 19.35
N LYS A 92 -0.22 7.21 19.70
CA LYS A 92 -1.55 6.89 20.26
C LYS A 92 -2.37 5.97 19.35
N LEU A 93 -2.21 6.05 18.04
CA LEU A 93 -3.00 5.30 17.06
C LEU A 93 -2.29 4.08 16.48
N CYS A 94 -0.95 4.09 16.47
CA CYS A 94 -0.15 3.10 15.76
C CYS A 94 0.62 2.13 16.67
N ASP A 95 0.88 2.50 17.94
CA ASP A 95 1.60 1.60 18.87
C ASP A 95 0.83 0.32 19.16
N ASN A 96 1.59 -0.75 19.39
CA ASN A 96 1.09 -2.10 19.64
C ASN A 96 0.26 -2.70 18.49
N LYS A 97 0.45 -2.21 17.28
CA LYS A 97 -0.18 -2.74 16.07
C LYS A 97 0.87 -3.30 15.12
N ASP A 98 0.64 -4.52 14.68
CA ASP A 98 1.49 -5.22 13.72
C ASP A 98 1.06 -4.90 12.27
N ASN A 99 1.95 -5.23 11.33
CA ASN A 99 1.72 -5.08 9.88
C ASN A 99 1.39 -3.63 9.47
N LEU A 100 2.25 -2.69 9.86
CA LEU A 100 2.06 -1.28 9.55
C LEU A 100 2.71 -0.90 8.22
N LEU A 101 1.91 -0.33 7.33
CA LEU A 101 2.34 0.31 6.10
C LEU A 101 2.27 1.84 6.27
N THR A 102 3.43 2.48 6.23
CA THR A 102 3.55 3.94 6.31
C THR A 102 3.79 4.50 4.92
N ILE A 103 3.00 5.49 4.51
CA ILE A 103 3.15 6.20 3.24
C ILE A 103 3.33 7.68 3.54
N ILE A 104 4.34 8.29 2.94
CA ILE A 104 4.74 9.67 3.15
C ILE A 104 4.74 10.40 1.81
N GLU A 105 4.05 11.53 1.75
CA GLU A 105 4.20 12.50 0.66
C GLU A 105 5.17 13.57 1.13
N ALA A 106 6.32 13.65 0.48
CA ALA A 106 7.29 14.71 0.72
C ALA A 106 6.86 16.04 0.07
N GLY A 107 7.40 17.15 0.53
CA GLY A 107 7.05 18.48 0.00
C GLY A 107 7.39 18.68 -1.47
N ASN A 108 8.32 17.92 -2.01
CA ASN A 108 8.65 17.88 -3.45
C ASN A 108 7.73 16.94 -4.26
N GLY A 109 6.70 16.37 -3.63
CA GLY A 109 5.73 15.47 -4.24
C GLY A 109 6.15 13.99 -4.30
N LYS A 110 7.37 13.64 -3.91
CA LYS A 110 7.81 12.24 -3.86
C LYS A 110 6.96 11.45 -2.85
N LYS A 111 6.60 10.22 -3.24
CA LYS A 111 5.83 9.28 -2.42
C LYS A 111 6.74 8.13 -2.03
N ILE A 112 7.06 8.08 -0.76
CA ILE A 112 8.00 7.15 -0.14
C ILE A 112 7.37 6.50 1.08
N GLY A 113 8.02 5.51 1.65
CA GLY A 113 7.54 4.94 2.90
C GLY A 113 8.20 3.63 3.27
N GLY A 114 7.55 2.89 4.15
CA GLY A 114 8.03 1.59 4.59
C GLY A 114 6.93 0.71 5.15
N PHE A 115 7.24 -0.57 5.24
CA PHE A 115 6.41 -1.59 5.87
C PHE A 115 7.17 -2.26 7.00
N ALA A 116 6.48 -2.53 8.11
CA ALA A 116 7.00 -3.28 9.24
C ALA A 116 5.96 -4.30 9.70
N SER A 117 6.34 -5.59 9.76
CA SER A 117 5.44 -6.67 10.18
C SER A 117 5.17 -6.71 11.68
N LYS A 118 5.96 -6.01 12.49
CA LYS A 118 5.82 -5.94 13.94
C LYS A 118 5.73 -4.51 14.42
N SER A 119 5.02 -4.37 15.53
CA SER A 119 4.80 -3.10 16.21
C SER A 119 6.10 -2.39 16.58
N TRP A 120 6.05 -1.08 16.55
CA TRP A 120 7.09 -0.20 17.07
C TRP A 120 6.97 -0.09 18.61
N GLY A 121 8.07 0.15 19.28
CA GLY A 121 8.06 0.45 20.73
C GLY A 121 8.22 -0.74 21.66
N ILE A 122 8.40 -1.96 21.17
CA ILE A 122 8.73 -3.12 22.02
C ILE A 122 10.24 -3.32 22.01
N PRO A 123 10.96 -3.03 23.11
CA PRO A 123 12.41 -3.21 23.18
C PRO A 123 12.83 -4.65 22.89
N GLY A 124 13.77 -4.85 21.98
CA GLY A 124 14.31 -6.16 21.65
C GLY A 124 13.47 -7.01 20.70
N GLN A 125 12.37 -6.51 20.21
CA GLN A 125 11.57 -7.22 19.19
C GLN A 125 12.30 -7.27 17.85
N ILE A 126 12.36 -8.48 17.28
CA ILE A 126 12.89 -8.68 15.93
C ILE A 126 11.74 -8.42 14.94
N ILE A 127 11.94 -7.48 14.03
CA ILE A 127 11.02 -7.27 12.92
C ILE A 127 11.48 -8.20 11.80
N GLU A 128 10.77 -9.31 11.60
CA GLU A 128 11.13 -10.33 10.62
C GLU A 128 11.00 -9.80 9.18
N LYS A 129 9.95 -9.05 8.90
CA LYS A 129 9.70 -8.48 7.58
C LYS A 129 9.55 -6.97 7.66
N SER A 130 10.49 -6.27 7.06
CA SER A 130 10.43 -4.82 6.90
C SER A 130 11.15 -4.42 5.61
N PHE A 131 10.67 -3.37 4.99
CA PHE A 131 11.29 -2.78 3.80
C PHE A 131 10.94 -1.31 3.68
N LEU A 132 11.76 -0.58 2.95
CA LEU A 132 11.45 0.78 2.48
C LEU A 132 11.04 0.74 1.00
N PHE A 133 10.40 1.81 0.54
CA PHE A 133 10.01 1.93 -0.86
C PHE A 133 9.96 3.38 -1.36
N SER A 134 10.10 3.53 -2.67
CA SER A 134 9.75 4.72 -3.43
C SER A 134 8.69 4.35 -4.46
N LEU A 135 7.52 4.98 -4.37
CA LEU A 135 6.44 4.74 -5.32
C LEU A 135 6.66 5.46 -6.64
N ASP A 136 7.41 6.57 -6.64
CA ASP A 136 7.72 7.28 -7.89
C ASP A 136 8.78 6.56 -8.72
N ASN A 137 9.71 5.89 -8.05
CA ASN A 137 10.72 5.05 -8.71
C ASN A 137 10.26 3.60 -8.88
N MET A 138 9.07 3.24 -8.41
CA MET A 138 8.54 1.87 -8.38
C MET A 138 9.57 0.88 -7.81
N LYS A 139 10.23 1.25 -6.72
CA LYS A 139 11.36 0.51 -6.15
C LYS A 139 11.13 0.16 -4.69
N LYS A 140 11.40 -1.11 -4.37
CA LYS A 140 11.46 -1.67 -3.03
C LYS A 140 12.92 -1.78 -2.59
N TYR A 141 13.19 -1.44 -1.35
CA TYR A 141 14.49 -1.56 -0.70
C TYR A 141 14.37 -2.60 0.41
N GLU A 142 14.90 -3.79 0.12
CA GLU A 142 14.91 -4.87 1.08
C GLU A 142 15.94 -4.61 2.18
N ARG A 143 15.68 -5.20 3.34
CA ARG A 143 16.61 -5.14 4.46
C ARG A 143 17.92 -5.85 4.13
N LEU A 144 19.04 -5.17 4.33
CA LEU A 144 20.38 -5.68 4.03
C LEU A 144 20.94 -6.59 5.12
N ASN A 145 20.54 -6.37 6.38
CA ASN A 145 21.02 -7.11 7.55
C ASN A 145 19.87 -7.46 8.49
N HIS A 146 19.95 -8.63 9.15
CA HIS A 146 18.94 -9.10 10.11
C HIS A 146 19.10 -8.53 11.53
N ASP A 147 19.92 -7.50 11.72
CA ASP A 147 20.12 -6.89 13.01
C ASP A 147 18.87 -6.18 13.53
N LYS A 148 18.78 -6.17 14.86
CA LYS A 148 17.65 -5.65 15.59
C LYS A 148 17.37 -4.20 15.18
N SER A 149 16.22 -3.95 14.59
CA SER A 149 15.73 -2.58 14.48
C SER A 149 15.43 -2.08 15.89
N LYS A 150 16.30 -1.27 16.44
CA LYS A 150 16.01 -0.53 17.67
C LYS A 150 15.06 0.60 17.30
N ASN A 151 13.93 0.65 17.96
CA ASN A 151 13.13 1.84 18.00
C ASN A 151 12.74 2.13 19.45
N ASP A 152 13.25 3.21 19.99
CA ASP A 152 12.83 3.82 21.24
C ASP A 152 12.25 5.24 20.99
N GLY A 153 11.72 5.42 19.79
CA GLY A 153 11.33 6.72 19.27
C GLY A 153 10.01 7.29 19.75
N SER A 154 9.63 7.13 21.03
CA SER A 154 8.36 7.63 21.58
C SER A 154 8.07 9.14 21.36
N LYS A 155 9.06 9.89 20.90
CA LYS A 155 8.93 11.34 20.61
C LYS A 155 8.92 11.66 19.12
N TYR A 156 9.13 10.68 18.27
CA TYR A 156 9.28 10.86 16.82
C TYR A 156 8.08 10.29 16.07
N GLY A 157 7.98 10.56 14.79
CA GLY A 157 7.07 9.86 13.91
C GLY A 157 7.62 8.48 13.51
N PRO A 158 7.19 7.93 12.38
CA PRO A 158 7.69 6.63 11.88
C PRO A 158 9.21 6.65 11.66
N VAL A 159 9.88 5.60 12.17
CA VAL A 159 11.34 5.42 12.06
C VAL A 159 11.62 4.04 11.47
N PHE A 160 12.49 3.95 10.48
CA PHE A 160 12.92 2.71 9.86
C PHE A 160 14.46 2.62 9.86
N GLY A 161 14.97 1.45 10.20
CA GLY A 161 16.40 1.18 10.23
C GLY A 161 17.11 1.55 11.53
N ASN A 162 18.21 0.85 11.84
CA ASN A 162 19.02 1.07 13.05
C ASN A 162 19.71 2.44 13.08
N ALA A 163 20.05 2.94 11.91
CA ALA A 163 20.72 4.21 11.71
C ALA A 163 19.77 5.32 11.29
N TRP A 164 18.45 5.07 11.41
CA TRP A 164 17.41 5.97 10.95
C TRP A 164 17.45 6.19 9.43
N ASP A 165 17.52 5.07 8.69
CA ASP A 165 17.51 5.10 7.22
C ASP A 165 16.35 5.94 6.66
N LEU A 166 15.18 5.90 7.31
CA LEU A 166 14.08 6.81 7.12
C LEU A 166 13.51 7.20 8.48
N PHE A 167 13.44 8.48 8.75
CA PHE A 167 13.06 9.02 10.04
C PHE A 167 12.16 10.25 9.87
N ILE A 168 11.10 10.35 10.65
CA ILE A 168 10.24 11.52 10.72
C ILE A 168 10.36 12.15 12.09
N ASP A 169 10.62 13.46 12.12
CA ASP A 169 10.79 14.20 13.36
C ASP A 169 9.51 14.26 14.23
N GLY A 170 9.66 14.65 15.49
CA GLY A 170 8.54 14.69 16.43
C GLY A 170 7.45 15.71 16.10
N ASN A 171 7.73 16.67 15.23
CA ASN A 171 6.77 17.64 14.73
C ASN A 171 6.10 17.17 13.42
N MET A 172 6.50 16.02 12.91
CA MET A 172 5.96 15.39 11.71
C MET A 172 6.09 16.24 10.42
N ILE A 173 6.95 17.25 10.42
CA ILE A 173 7.14 18.17 9.29
C ILE A 173 8.46 18.01 8.56
N THR A 174 9.44 17.34 9.19
CA THR A 174 10.74 17.04 8.59
C THR A 174 10.96 15.54 8.56
N GLY A 175 11.34 15.05 7.40
CA GLY A 175 11.86 13.70 7.20
C GLY A 175 13.37 13.75 7.00
N LEU A 176 14.06 12.76 7.52
CA LEU A 176 15.49 12.55 7.33
C LEU A 176 15.76 11.18 6.74
N GLU A 177 16.78 11.11 5.94
CA GLU A 177 17.36 9.92 5.35
C GLU A 177 18.82 9.88 5.74
N GLN A 178 19.16 9.11 6.77
CA GLN A 178 20.52 8.98 7.26
C GLN A 178 21.16 7.73 6.66
N ILE A 179 22.25 7.93 5.96
CA ILE A 179 23.02 6.84 5.34
C ILE A 179 24.40 6.81 5.96
N ASN A 180 24.72 5.70 6.60
CA ASN A 180 26.03 5.42 7.20
C ASN A 180 26.32 3.91 7.16
N GLU A 181 27.41 3.48 7.77
CA GLU A 181 27.82 2.07 7.84
C GLU A 181 26.80 1.14 8.52
N ASN A 182 25.94 1.68 9.39
CA ASN A 182 24.91 0.94 10.12
C ASN A 182 23.55 0.94 9.41
N SER A 183 23.46 1.56 8.22
CA SER A 183 22.22 1.58 7.42
C SER A 183 21.82 0.18 7.00
N VAL A 184 20.55 -0.17 7.21
CA VAL A 184 20.04 -1.52 6.98
C VAL A 184 19.17 -1.65 5.74
N PHE A 185 18.76 -0.54 5.13
CA PHE A 185 17.93 -0.52 3.92
C PHE A 185 18.60 0.19 2.74
N LEU A 186 19.30 1.29 2.99
CA LEU A 186 19.79 2.19 1.95
C LEU A 186 21.31 2.26 1.98
N LYS A 187 21.92 2.29 0.79
CA LYS A 187 23.37 2.48 0.61
C LYS A 187 23.71 3.88 0.12
N LYS A 188 22.71 4.65 -0.30
CA LYS A 188 22.85 6.03 -0.78
C LYS A 188 21.49 6.73 -0.61
N HIS A 189 21.51 8.05 -0.66
CA HIS A 189 20.27 8.84 -0.62
C HIS A 189 19.40 8.53 -1.84
N GLU A 190 18.18 8.06 -1.58
CA GLU A 190 17.22 7.65 -2.61
C GLU A 190 15.95 8.53 -2.57
N PHE A 191 15.64 9.10 -1.41
CA PHE A 191 14.40 9.86 -1.19
C PHE A 191 14.64 11.37 -1.26
N SER A 192 15.85 11.83 -0.91
CA SER A 192 16.23 13.24 -0.94
C SER A 192 17.66 13.40 -1.47
N GLU A 193 17.98 14.56 -2.02
CA GLU A 193 19.35 14.86 -2.51
C GLU A 193 20.32 15.21 -1.37
N LYS A 194 19.81 15.66 -0.23
CA LYS A 194 20.58 16.21 0.90
C LYS A 194 20.35 15.49 2.22
N GLY A 195 19.71 14.32 2.19
CA GLY A 195 19.38 13.58 3.40
C GLY A 195 18.22 14.16 4.24
N ALA A 196 17.60 15.26 3.81
CA ALA A 196 16.46 15.86 4.48
C ALA A 196 15.38 16.26 3.48
N PHE A 197 14.11 16.18 3.89
CA PHE A 197 12.96 16.59 3.10
C PHE A 197 11.84 17.12 4.01
N SER A 198 11.02 18.03 3.49
CA SER A 198 9.79 18.42 4.17
C SER A 198 8.72 17.37 3.99
N VAL A 199 7.87 17.20 4.98
CA VAL A 199 6.73 16.28 4.95
C VAL A 199 5.46 17.06 4.63
N LYS A 200 4.70 16.62 3.65
CA LYS A 200 3.40 17.19 3.27
C LYS A 200 2.24 16.41 3.89
N GLU A 201 2.29 15.08 3.84
CA GLU A 201 1.28 14.20 4.41
C GLU A 201 1.91 12.86 4.84
N ILE A 202 1.33 12.25 5.86
CA ILE A 202 1.66 10.88 6.30
C ILE A 202 0.37 10.11 6.48
N GLU A 203 0.36 8.90 5.97
CA GLU A 203 -0.70 7.92 6.20
C GLU A 203 -0.11 6.62 6.71
N VAL A 204 -0.75 6.03 7.72
CA VAL A 204 -0.36 4.72 8.26
C VAL A 204 -1.56 3.79 8.21
N PHE A 205 -1.36 2.66 7.58
CA PHE A 205 -2.37 1.62 7.45
C PHE A 205 -1.94 0.37 8.18
N GLN A 206 -2.88 -0.26 8.88
CA GLN A 206 -2.73 -1.65 9.29
C GLN A 206 -3.15 -2.55 8.13
N VAL A 207 -2.36 -3.57 7.86
CA VAL A 207 -2.58 -4.54 6.78
C VAL A 207 -3.08 -5.85 7.38
N GLU A 208 -4.32 -6.19 7.10
CA GLU A 208 -5.01 -7.40 7.57
C GLU A 208 -5.33 -8.34 6.41
#